data_71f1460451139c0daac9d510a2637f52
#
_entry.id   71f1460451139c0daac9d510a2637f52
#
_cell.length_a   1.000
_cell.length_b   1.000
_cell.length_c   1.000
_cell.angle_alpha   90.00
_cell.angle_beta   90.00
_cell.angle_gamma   90.00
#
_symmetry.space_group_name_H-M   'P 1'
#
loop_
_entity.id
_entity.type
_entity.pdbx_description
1 polymer ?
#
loop_
_entity_poly.entity_id
_entity_poly.type
_entity_poly.pdbx_seq_one_letter_code
_entity_poly.pdbx_strand_id
1 'polypeptide(L)'
;MARIAEEEIERLKREVSLERLAEARGVKLVRHGADLIGLCPFHEDHSPSLVISPKKNLWNCLGACRRGGDVIEWVMRAEGVSFRHAVELLREDHFPLAAASRPVKSSSVPKLPAPVSRDADDRALLLQVVSYYQETLKETPEALRYLEFRNSGL
;
A
#
# COMPACT_ATOMS: atom_id res chain seq x y z
N MET A 1 18.39 13.92 -3.36
CA MET A 1 17.45 13.13 -2.53
C MET A 1 18.20 12.59 -1.33
N ALA A 2 17.75 12.88 -0.13
CA ALA A 2 18.39 12.38 1.08
C ALA A 2 18.24 10.86 1.16
N ARG A 3 19.35 10.15 1.20
CA ARG A 3 19.39 8.70 1.41
C ARG A 3 19.14 8.44 2.89
N ILE A 4 18.26 7.51 3.20
CA ILE A 4 18.03 7.09 4.59
C ILE A 4 19.31 6.36 5.03
N ALA A 5 19.83 6.72 6.21
CA ALA A 5 21.04 6.10 6.74
C ALA A 5 20.75 4.62 7.07
N GLU A 6 21.65 3.73 6.69
CA GLU A 6 21.49 2.29 6.91
C GLU A 6 21.44 1.93 8.39
N GLU A 7 22.21 2.64 9.20
CA GLU A 7 22.21 2.54 10.66
C GLU A 7 20.82 2.78 11.27
N GLU A 8 20.08 3.69 10.70
CA GLU A 8 18.73 4.02 11.13
C GLU A 8 17.73 2.94 10.75
N ILE A 9 17.86 2.37 9.56
CA ILE A 9 17.06 1.24 9.11
C ILE A 9 17.26 0.05 10.05
N GLU A 10 18.52 -0.26 10.36
CA GLU A 10 18.88 -1.35 11.29
C GLU A 10 18.41 -1.08 12.73
N ARG A 11 18.41 0.18 13.15
CA ARG A 11 17.85 0.58 14.44
C ARG A 11 16.36 0.30 14.50
N LEU A 12 15.60 0.75 13.51
CA LEU A 12 14.15 0.54 13.43
C LEU A 12 13.79 -0.95 13.40
N LYS A 13 14.55 -1.76 12.65
CA LYS A 13 14.35 -3.22 12.61
C LYS A 13 14.55 -3.89 13.97
N ARG A 14 15.36 -3.32 14.84
CA ARG A 14 15.60 -3.86 16.19
C ARG A 14 14.66 -3.33 17.25
N GLU A 15 14.30 -2.06 17.16
CA GLU A 15 13.49 -1.37 18.19
C GLU A 15 12.00 -1.63 18.03
N VAL A 16 11.51 -1.75 16.78
CA VAL A 16 10.09 -1.96 16.51
C VAL A 16 9.76 -3.44 16.52
N SER A 17 8.86 -3.85 17.42
CA SER A 17 8.41 -5.24 17.52
C SER A 17 7.36 -5.57 16.47
N LEU A 18 7.66 -6.55 15.63
CA LEU A 18 6.72 -7.06 14.62
C LEU A 18 5.49 -7.74 15.24
N GLU A 19 5.68 -8.43 16.37
CA GLU A 19 4.59 -9.02 17.13
C GLU A 19 3.54 -7.99 17.51
N ARG A 20 3.97 -6.85 18.08
CA ARG A 20 3.08 -5.74 18.44
C ARG A 20 2.39 -5.12 17.23
N LEU A 21 3.09 -5.00 16.11
CA LEU A 21 2.48 -4.48 14.86
C LEU A 21 1.38 -5.40 14.33
N ALA A 22 1.57 -6.71 14.40
CA ALA A 22 0.58 -7.69 13.99
C ALA A 22 -0.64 -7.68 14.94
N GLU A 23 -0.40 -7.66 16.25
CA GLU A 23 -1.49 -7.57 17.25
C GLU A 23 -2.30 -6.28 17.13
N ALA A 24 -1.65 -5.14 16.89
CA ALA A 24 -2.32 -3.86 16.65
C ALA A 24 -3.24 -3.88 15.42
N ARG A 25 -3.01 -4.79 14.48
CA ARG A 25 -3.89 -5.04 13.34
C ARG A 25 -4.97 -6.10 13.59
N GLY A 26 -5.06 -6.58 14.82
CA GLY A 26 -6.06 -7.58 15.19
C GLY A 26 -5.68 -9.01 14.79
N VAL A 27 -4.42 -9.26 14.41
CA VAL A 27 -3.94 -10.61 14.14
C VAL A 27 -3.79 -11.35 15.46
N LYS A 28 -4.55 -12.43 15.62
CA LYS A 28 -4.41 -13.30 16.78
C LYS A 28 -3.21 -14.21 16.58
N LEU A 29 -2.18 -14.01 17.40
CA LEU A 29 -0.95 -14.81 17.37
C LEU A 29 -0.99 -15.90 18.45
N VAL A 30 -0.65 -17.10 18.05
CA VAL A 30 -0.54 -18.26 18.94
C VAL A 30 0.91 -18.74 18.95
N ARG A 31 1.44 -18.99 20.12
CA ARG A 31 2.82 -19.46 20.26
C ARG A 31 2.96 -20.90 19.76
N HIS A 32 3.93 -21.11 18.88
CA HIS A 32 4.29 -22.40 18.35
C HIS A 32 5.82 -22.58 18.43
N GLY A 33 6.28 -23.16 19.52
CA GLY A 33 7.71 -23.29 19.81
C GLY A 33 8.37 -21.93 20.08
N ALA A 34 9.34 -21.55 19.24
CA ALA A 34 10.06 -20.28 19.31
C ALA A 34 9.40 -19.17 18.50
N ASP A 35 8.44 -19.51 17.65
CA ASP A 35 7.77 -18.61 16.72
C ASP A 35 6.30 -18.40 17.10
N LEU A 36 5.68 -17.43 16.48
CA LEU A 36 4.25 -17.11 16.61
C LEU A 36 3.56 -17.40 15.28
N ILE A 37 2.38 -18.00 15.34
CA ILE A 37 1.57 -18.34 14.16
C ILE A 37 0.23 -17.66 14.26
N GLY A 38 -0.27 -17.14 13.14
CA GLY A 38 -1.59 -16.51 13.03
C GLY A 38 -2.12 -16.52 11.61
N LEU A 39 -3.30 -15.90 11.45
CA LEU A 39 -3.88 -15.68 10.13
C LEU A 39 -3.16 -14.52 9.44
N CYS A 40 -2.87 -14.65 8.16
CA CYS A 40 -2.20 -13.61 7.40
C CYS A 40 -3.18 -12.46 7.08
N PRO A 41 -2.87 -11.21 7.41
CA PRO A 41 -3.76 -10.08 7.13
C PRO A 41 -3.68 -9.59 5.67
N PHE A 42 -2.79 -10.15 4.86
CA PHE A 42 -2.51 -9.69 3.49
C PHE A 42 -3.20 -10.50 2.41
N HIS A 43 -3.92 -11.56 2.78
CA HIS A 43 -4.79 -12.33 1.91
C HIS A 43 -5.93 -12.94 2.73
N GLU A 44 -6.96 -13.41 2.07
CA GLU A 44 -8.02 -14.16 2.72
C GLU A 44 -7.46 -15.51 3.20
N ASP A 45 -7.37 -15.66 4.50
CA ASP A 45 -6.72 -16.80 5.16
C ASP A 45 -7.68 -17.48 6.13
N HIS A 46 -7.93 -18.76 5.90
CA HIS A 46 -8.79 -19.58 6.75
C HIS A 46 -8.02 -20.53 7.65
N SER A 47 -6.71 -20.63 7.43
CA SER A 47 -5.82 -21.45 8.25
C SER A 47 -4.54 -20.68 8.56
N PRO A 48 -4.03 -20.78 9.80
CA PRO A 48 -2.84 -20.01 10.20
C PRO A 48 -1.65 -20.26 9.28
N SER A 49 -1.28 -19.25 8.51
CA SER A 49 -0.17 -19.30 7.55
C SER A 49 0.91 -18.25 7.80
N LEU A 50 0.61 -17.26 8.65
CA LEU A 50 1.57 -16.25 9.05
C LEU A 50 2.46 -16.80 10.16
N VAL A 51 3.76 -16.76 9.95
CA VAL A 51 4.77 -17.11 10.96
C VAL A 51 5.58 -15.87 11.27
N ILE A 52 5.71 -15.54 12.55
CA ILE A 52 6.53 -14.45 13.06
C ILE A 52 7.60 -15.02 13.96
N SER A 53 8.85 -14.71 13.69
CA SER A 53 9.99 -15.06 14.54
C SER A 53 10.40 -13.87 15.41
N PRO A 54 9.99 -13.82 16.69
CA PRO A 54 10.28 -12.66 17.56
C PRO A 54 11.77 -12.42 17.75
N LYS A 55 12.57 -13.48 17.81
CA LYS A 55 14.03 -13.38 17.99
C LYS A 55 14.74 -12.71 16.82
N LYS A 56 14.25 -12.95 15.60
CA LYS A 56 14.81 -12.37 14.36
C LYS A 56 14.08 -11.10 13.93
N ASN A 57 12.91 -10.86 14.54
CA ASN A 57 11.99 -9.79 14.15
C ASN A 57 11.61 -9.84 12.66
N LEU A 58 11.35 -11.05 12.17
CA LEU A 58 10.98 -11.34 10.79
C LEU A 58 9.63 -12.04 10.74
N TRP A 59 8.93 -11.87 9.65
CA TRP A 59 7.69 -12.57 9.35
C TRP A 59 7.77 -13.31 8.01
N ASN A 60 6.97 -14.34 7.89
CA ASN A 60 6.80 -15.07 6.63
C ASN A 60 5.39 -15.64 6.53
N CYS A 61 4.79 -15.56 5.38
CA CYS A 61 3.53 -16.21 5.07
C CYS A 61 3.77 -17.47 4.24
N LEU A 62 3.36 -18.60 4.78
CA LEU A 62 3.43 -19.91 4.11
C LEU A 62 2.19 -20.18 3.24
N GLY A 63 1.19 -19.29 3.30
CA GLY A 63 -0.06 -19.39 2.55
C GLY A 63 0.02 -18.78 1.15
N ALA A 64 -1.11 -18.24 0.69
CA ALA A 64 -1.29 -17.78 -0.69
C ALA A 64 -0.33 -16.65 -1.10
N CYS A 65 0.00 -15.72 -0.22
CA CYS A 65 0.88 -14.61 -0.60
C CYS A 65 2.37 -14.98 -0.66
N ARG A 66 2.82 -16.04 0.01
CA ARG A 66 4.21 -16.55 0.02
C ARG A 66 5.26 -15.45 0.15
N ARG A 67 5.02 -14.51 1.03
CA ARG A 67 5.83 -13.31 1.24
C ARG A 67 6.29 -13.24 2.68
N GLY A 68 7.41 -12.58 2.87
CA GLY A 68 7.98 -12.35 4.18
C GLY A 68 8.91 -11.16 4.15
N GLY A 69 9.40 -10.75 5.30
CA GLY A 69 10.30 -9.64 5.43
C GLY A 69 10.47 -9.17 6.86
N ASP A 70 10.91 -7.95 7.01
CA ASP A 70 11.10 -7.26 8.28
C ASP A 70 9.92 -6.33 8.62
N VAL A 71 10.08 -5.53 9.66
CA VAL A 71 9.06 -4.57 10.11
C VAL A 71 8.74 -3.52 9.06
N ILE A 72 9.71 -3.13 8.23
CA ILE A 72 9.51 -2.12 7.19
C ILE A 72 8.65 -2.71 6.07
N GLU A 73 8.96 -3.91 5.61
CA GLU A 73 8.15 -4.63 4.61
C GLU A 73 6.72 -4.88 5.13
N TRP A 74 6.57 -5.16 6.42
CA TRP A 74 5.26 -5.26 7.05
C TRP A 74 4.46 -3.98 6.91
N VAL A 75 5.04 -2.83 7.29
CA VAL A 75 4.36 -1.53 7.22
C VAL A 75 4.07 -1.14 5.78
N MET A 76 5.01 -1.35 4.86
CA MET A 76 4.79 -1.10 3.43
C MET A 76 3.54 -1.80 2.91
N ARG A 77 3.35 -3.06 3.28
CA ARG A 77 2.19 -3.85 2.86
C ARG A 77 0.92 -3.49 3.59
N ALA A 78 1.06 -3.29 4.87
CA ALA A 78 -0.04 -3.01 5.76
C ALA A 78 -0.71 -1.66 5.45
N GLU A 79 0.10 -0.65 5.14
CA GLU A 79 -0.36 0.71 4.82
C GLU A 79 -0.41 1.00 3.31
N GLY A 80 0.13 0.11 2.47
CA GLY A 80 0.21 0.34 1.03
C GLY A 80 1.12 1.51 0.64
N VAL A 81 2.21 1.70 1.39
CA VAL A 81 3.12 2.85 1.25
C VAL A 81 4.49 2.44 0.72
N SER A 82 5.25 3.43 0.24
CA SER A 82 6.63 3.22 -0.20
C SER A 82 7.57 2.95 0.98
N PHE A 83 8.74 2.36 0.71
CA PHE A 83 9.79 2.11 1.69
C PHE A 83 10.13 3.35 2.51
N ARG A 84 10.34 4.49 1.85
CA ARG A 84 10.66 5.75 2.52
C ARG A 84 9.56 6.19 3.48
N HIS A 85 8.33 6.12 3.06
CA HIS A 85 7.20 6.50 3.88
C HIS A 85 6.98 5.53 5.05
N ALA A 86 7.20 4.23 4.84
CA ALA A 86 7.17 3.24 5.91
C ALA A 86 8.22 3.54 6.99
N VAL A 87 9.44 3.92 6.59
CA VAL A 87 10.50 4.33 7.53
C VAL A 87 10.10 5.60 8.28
N GLU A 88 9.51 6.58 7.61
CA GLU A 88 9.00 7.81 8.25
C GLU A 88 7.92 7.51 9.29
N LEU A 89 6.97 6.63 8.97
CA LEU A 89 5.93 6.19 9.90
C LEU A 89 6.51 5.48 11.15
N LEU A 90 7.56 4.70 10.96
CA LEU A 90 8.23 3.99 12.05
C LEU A 90 9.12 4.93 12.91
N ARG A 91 9.63 6.02 12.34
CA ARG A 91 10.41 7.06 13.06
C ARG A 91 9.56 7.88 14.01
N GLU A 92 8.39 8.25 13.51
CA GLU A 92 7.51 9.10 14.27
C GLU A 92 6.92 8.30 15.39
N ASP A 93 7.43 7.88 16.45
CA ASP A 93 6.87 7.17 17.63
C ASP A 93 5.32 7.10 17.69
N HIS A 94 4.70 7.47 16.59
CA HIS A 94 3.29 7.59 16.28
C HIS A 94 2.73 6.35 15.61
N PHE A 95 3.42 5.20 15.73
CA PHE A 95 2.68 3.97 15.56
C PHE A 95 1.86 3.78 16.86
N PRO A 96 0.67 4.38 16.94
CA PRO A 96 -0.12 4.23 18.13
C PRO A 96 -0.48 2.76 18.22
N LEU A 97 0.09 2.09 19.19
CA LEU A 97 -0.35 0.77 19.67
C LEU A 97 -1.86 0.75 20.04
N ALA A 98 -2.56 1.85 19.83
CA ALA A 98 -3.94 2.06 20.23
C ALA A 98 -4.82 2.75 19.18
N ALA A 99 -4.43 2.82 17.92
CA ALA A 99 -5.30 3.42 16.90
C ALA A 99 -5.77 2.40 15.87
N ALA A 100 -6.49 1.38 16.34
CA ALA A 100 -7.39 0.59 15.51
C ALA A 100 -8.54 1.41 14.90
N SER A 101 -8.43 2.72 14.78
CA SER A 101 -9.48 3.56 14.19
C SER A 101 -9.08 5.00 13.88
N ARG A 102 -7.85 5.28 13.51
CA ARG A 102 -7.68 6.53 12.77
C ARG A 102 -8.00 6.27 11.32
N PRO A 103 -9.07 6.87 10.79
CA PRO A 103 -9.22 6.91 9.35
C PRO A 103 -7.93 7.54 8.82
N VAL A 104 -7.26 6.80 7.94
CA VAL A 104 -6.22 7.37 7.10
C VAL A 104 -6.79 8.70 6.63
N LYS A 105 -6.16 9.82 6.96
CA LYS A 105 -6.52 11.09 6.34
C LYS A 105 -6.30 10.83 4.86
N SER A 106 -7.38 10.43 4.19
CA SER A 106 -7.41 10.36 2.75
C SER A 106 -6.80 11.68 2.28
N SER A 107 -5.80 11.59 1.41
CA SER A 107 -5.21 12.76 0.80
C SER A 107 -6.35 13.72 0.49
N SER A 108 -6.23 14.98 0.89
CA SER A 108 -7.22 16.03 0.65
C SER A 108 -7.41 16.34 -0.85
N VAL A 109 -6.85 15.51 -1.71
CA VAL A 109 -7.14 15.52 -3.14
C VAL A 109 -8.55 14.95 -3.30
N PRO A 110 -9.53 15.77 -3.68
CA PRO A 110 -10.87 15.28 -3.96
C PRO A 110 -10.75 14.15 -4.97
N LYS A 111 -11.28 12.98 -4.59
CA LYS A 111 -11.32 11.84 -5.47
C LYS A 111 -12.23 12.23 -6.63
N LEU A 112 -11.63 12.57 -7.77
CA LEU A 112 -12.39 12.83 -8.98
C LEU A 112 -13.30 11.61 -9.23
N PRO A 113 -14.59 11.83 -9.54
CA PRO A 113 -15.48 10.75 -9.91
C PRO A 113 -14.84 9.97 -11.04
N ALA A 114 -14.84 8.65 -10.92
CA ALA A 114 -14.31 7.81 -11.98
C ALA A 114 -15.09 8.11 -13.27
N PRO A 115 -14.44 8.48 -14.37
CA PRO A 115 -15.14 8.83 -15.61
C PRO A 115 -15.83 7.63 -16.26
N VAL A 116 -15.67 6.45 -15.65
CA VAL A 116 -16.13 5.19 -16.23
C VAL A 116 -16.84 4.35 -15.17
N SER A 117 -18.00 3.81 -15.53
CA SER A 117 -18.73 2.86 -14.71
C SER A 117 -18.04 1.50 -14.69
N ARG A 118 -17.85 0.90 -13.50
CA ARG A 118 -17.23 -0.42 -13.35
C ARG A 118 -18.11 -1.57 -13.84
N ASP A 119 -19.40 -1.34 -14.01
CA ASP A 119 -20.40 -2.34 -14.38
C ASP A 119 -20.73 -2.31 -15.88
N ALA A 120 -20.02 -1.49 -16.68
CA ALA A 120 -20.20 -1.43 -18.11
C ALA A 120 -19.53 -2.64 -18.80
N ASP A 121 -20.17 -3.18 -19.84
CA ASP A 121 -19.51 -4.14 -20.71
C ASP A 121 -18.33 -3.49 -21.47
N ASP A 122 -17.43 -4.30 -22.00
CA ASP A 122 -16.19 -3.81 -22.63
C ASP A 122 -16.43 -2.77 -23.73
N ARG A 123 -17.52 -2.91 -24.48
CA ARG A 123 -17.86 -1.98 -25.55
C ARG A 123 -18.40 -0.64 -25.02
N ALA A 124 -19.26 -0.70 -24.01
CA ALA A 124 -19.77 0.49 -23.35
C ALA A 124 -18.65 1.22 -22.60
N LEU A 125 -17.71 0.46 -22.00
CA LEU A 125 -16.52 0.98 -21.35
C LEU A 125 -15.65 1.77 -22.33
N LEU A 126 -15.35 1.21 -23.49
CA LEU A 126 -14.55 1.88 -24.54
C LEU A 126 -15.22 3.15 -25.04
N LEU A 127 -16.52 3.14 -25.25
CA LEU A 127 -17.28 4.33 -25.67
C LEU A 127 -17.23 5.44 -24.60
N GLN A 128 -17.35 5.09 -23.32
CA GLN A 128 -17.24 6.05 -22.22
C GLN A 128 -15.84 6.66 -22.13
N VAL A 129 -14.81 5.85 -22.31
CA VAL A 129 -13.40 6.31 -22.30
C VAL A 129 -13.17 7.28 -23.49
N VAL A 130 -13.60 6.91 -24.68
CA VAL A 130 -13.44 7.76 -25.88
C VAL A 130 -14.18 9.08 -25.69
N SER A 131 -15.42 9.06 -25.22
CA SER A 131 -16.21 10.28 -24.98
C SER A 131 -15.54 11.19 -23.95
N TYR A 132 -15.06 10.62 -22.87
CA TYR A 132 -14.34 11.38 -21.84
C TYR A 132 -13.10 12.09 -22.39
N TYR A 133 -12.27 11.38 -23.15
CA TYR A 133 -11.08 11.99 -23.75
C TYR A 133 -11.42 13.04 -24.82
N GLN A 134 -12.47 12.83 -25.59
CA GLN A 134 -12.94 13.82 -26.56
C GLN A 134 -13.43 15.11 -25.91
N GLU A 135 -14.18 15.01 -24.82
CA GLU A 135 -14.65 16.17 -24.06
C GLU A 135 -13.48 16.90 -23.40
N THR A 136 -12.60 16.18 -22.73
CA THR A 136 -11.40 16.75 -22.09
C THR A 136 -10.50 17.45 -23.12
N LEU A 137 -10.35 16.87 -24.30
CA LEU A 137 -9.57 17.48 -25.38
C LEU A 137 -10.20 18.81 -25.88
N LYS A 138 -11.52 18.86 -25.99
CA LYS A 138 -12.24 20.08 -26.39
C LYS A 138 -12.12 21.21 -25.37
N GLU A 139 -12.05 20.83 -24.08
CA GLU A 139 -11.89 21.77 -22.97
C GLU A 139 -10.45 22.28 -22.82
N THR A 140 -9.47 21.62 -23.46
CA THR A 140 -8.05 21.96 -23.36
C THR A 140 -7.54 22.59 -24.67
N PRO A 141 -7.64 23.92 -24.83
CA PRO A 141 -7.27 24.58 -26.07
C PRO A 141 -5.79 24.43 -26.45
N GLU A 142 -4.92 24.25 -25.47
CA GLU A 142 -3.50 24.02 -25.69
C GLU A 142 -3.22 22.66 -26.37
N ALA A 143 -3.94 21.63 -25.97
CA ALA A 143 -3.84 20.30 -26.59
C ALA A 143 -4.34 20.32 -28.04
N LEU A 144 -5.41 21.03 -28.31
CA LEU A 144 -5.94 21.21 -29.69
C LEU A 144 -4.92 21.93 -30.58
N ARG A 145 -4.33 23.03 -30.12
CA ARG A 145 -3.27 23.76 -30.84
C ARG A 145 -2.06 22.88 -31.13
N TYR A 146 -1.68 22.06 -30.21
CA TYR A 146 -0.56 21.12 -30.39
C TYR A 146 -0.85 20.09 -31.49
N LEU A 147 -2.08 19.56 -31.53
CA LEU A 147 -2.50 18.60 -32.55
C LEU A 147 -2.61 19.25 -33.94
N GLU A 148 -3.13 20.49 -34.04
CA GLU A 148 -3.19 21.25 -35.26
C GLU A 148 -1.79 21.55 -35.82
N PHE A 149 -0.87 21.97 -34.95
CA PHE A 149 0.52 22.22 -35.34
C PHE A 149 1.19 20.96 -35.87
N ARG A 150 0.96 19.82 -35.25
CA ARG A 150 1.54 18.54 -35.66
C ARG A 150 0.95 18.04 -36.98
N ASN A 151 -0.30 18.34 -37.26
CA ASN A 151 -0.98 17.95 -38.52
C ASN A 151 -0.67 18.86 -39.69
N SER A 152 -0.18 20.08 -39.45
CA SER A 152 0.20 21.07 -40.48
C SER A 152 1.65 20.89 -40.99
N GLY A 153 2.37 19.90 -40.48
CA GLY A 153 3.78 19.64 -40.77
C GLY A 153 4.05 18.48 -41.76
N LEU A 154 3.06 18.08 -42.57
CA LEU A 154 3.22 17.12 -43.66
C LEU A 154 3.05 17.81 -45.02
#